data_a9269302bb90c40b06bc739744482e48
#
_entry.id   a9269302bb90c40b06bc739744482e48
#
_cell.length_a   1.000
_cell.length_b   1.000
_cell.length_c   1.000
_cell.angle_alpha   90.00
_cell.angle_beta   90.00
_cell.angle_gamma   90.00
#
_symmetry.space_group_name_H-M   'P 1'
#
loop_
_entity.id
_entity.type
_entity.pdbx_description
1 polymer ?
#
loop_
_entity_poly.entity_id
_entity_poly.type
_entity_poly.pdbx_seq_one_letter_code
_entity_poly.pdbx_strand_id
1 'polypeptide(L)'
;CTMTFSIFLPPPRDNTPPPVLYWLSGLTCNDENFTTKAGAQRIAAELGIVLVMPDTSPRGEQVANDDGYDLGQGAGFYLNATQQPWATHFRMYDYLRDELPALIQSQFNVSDRCAISGHSMGGHGALIMALKNPGKYTSISAFAPIVNPCRVPWGEKAFSAYLGEDKSQWAAWDSCELMLASKPADAIPTLIDQGDSDQFLADQLQPAVLAETARQTAWPMTLRIQ
;
A
#
# COMPACT_ATOMS: atom_id res chain seq x y z
N CYS A 1 2.51 11.81 16.71
CA CYS A 1 1.57 12.56 15.83
C CYS A 1 0.24 11.82 15.72
N THR A 2 -0.79 12.49 15.25
CA THR A 2 -2.10 11.88 14.98
C THR A 2 -2.14 11.39 13.55
N MET A 3 -2.66 10.16 13.35
CA MET A 3 -2.97 9.62 12.03
C MET A 3 -4.49 9.66 11.83
N THR A 4 -4.92 9.95 10.61
CA THR A 4 -6.32 9.95 10.20
C THR A 4 -6.61 8.76 9.30
N PHE A 5 -7.79 8.19 9.39
CA PHE A 5 -8.30 7.21 8.44
C PHE A 5 -9.81 7.37 8.27
N SER A 6 -10.30 7.01 7.11
CA SER A 6 -11.73 6.85 6.84
C SER A 6 -12.12 5.38 6.92
N ILE A 7 -13.33 5.09 7.37
CA ILE A 7 -13.88 3.73 7.41
C ILE A 7 -15.30 3.71 6.86
N PHE A 8 -15.60 2.70 6.04
CA PHE A 8 -16.96 2.38 5.63
C PHE A 8 -17.37 1.04 6.22
N LEU A 9 -18.49 1.02 6.93
CA LEU A 9 -19.09 -0.18 7.50
C LEU A 9 -20.29 -0.59 6.64
N PRO A 10 -20.32 -1.80 6.07
CA PRO A 10 -21.47 -2.26 5.30
C PRO A 10 -22.68 -2.48 6.22
N PRO A 11 -23.91 -2.41 5.69
CA PRO A 11 -25.09 -2.85 6.42
C PRO A 11 -24.92 -4.29 6.91
N PRO A 12 -25.34 -4.61 8.16
CA PRO A 12 -25.27 -5.97 8.68
C PRO A 12 -26.12 -6.91 7.82
N ARG A 13 -25.58 -8.08 7.47
CA ARG A 13 -26.29 -9.12 6.70
C ARG A 13 -26.75 -10.28 7.55
N ASP A 14 -25.90 -10.65 8.48
CA ASP A 14 -26.11 -11.72 9.45
C ASP A 14 -25.25 -11.43 10.71
N ASN A 15 -25.07 -12.45 11.55
CA ASN A 15 -24.21 -12.32 12.74
C ASN A 15 -22.72 -12.55 12.46
N THR A 16 -22.31 -12.70 11.17
CA THR A 16 -20.92 -12.96 10.81
C THR A 16 -20.17 -11.61 10.67
N PRO A 17 -19.08 -11.39 11.41
CA PRO A 17 -18.27 -10.19 11.26
C PRO A 17 -17.74 -10.05 9.82
N PRO A 18 -17.91 -8.89 9.17
CA PRO A 18 -17.47 -8.68 7.79
C PRO A 18 -15.94 -8.66 7.66
N PRO A 19 -15.38 -9.13 6.53
CA PRO A 19 -13.96 -9.01 6.23
C PRO A 19 -13.58 -7.55 5.92
N VAL A 20 -12.29 -7.25 6.06
CA VAL A 20 -11.75 -5.90 5.88
C VAL A 20 -10.93 -5.80 4.60
N LEU A 21 -11.16 -4.78 3.80
CA LEU A 21 -10.28 -4.34 2.72
C LEU A 21 -9.57 -3.05 3.13
N TYR A 22 -8.26 -3.10 3.27
CA TYR A 22 -7.42 -1.93 3.43
C TYR A 22 -7.12 -1.35 2.05
N TRP A 23 -7.44 -0.06 1.87
CA TRP A 23 -7.10 0.68 0.66
C TRP A 23 -6.00 1.70 0.94
N LEU A 24 -4.92 1.65 0.17
CA LEU A 24 -3.79 2.56 0.25
C LEU A 24 -3.80 3.51 -0.95
N SER A 25 -3.86 4.80 -0.67
CA SER A 25 -3.89 5.85 -1.70
C SER A 25 -2.49 6.21 -2.22
N GLY A 26 -2.44 6.87 -3.38
CA GLY A 26 -1.22 7.31 -4.04
C GLY A 26 -0.64 8.62 -3.49
N LEU A 27 0.40 9.12 -4.16
CA LEU A 27 1.05 10.39 -3.82
C LEU A 27 0.04 11.53 -3.74
N THR A 28 0.25 12.44 -2.80
CA THR A 28 -0.55 13.63 -2.51
C THR A 28 -1.96 13.39 -1.94
N CYS A 29 -2.43 12.15 -1.96
CA CYS A 29 -3.75 11.80 -1.43
C CYS A 29 -3.77 11.77 0.10
N ASN A 30 -4.96 11.81 0.66
CA ASN A 30 -5.28 11.53 2.05
C ASN A 30 -6.32 10.40 2.13
N ASP A 31 -6.88 10.16 3.31
CA ASP A 31 -7.91 9.16 3.56
C ASP A 31 -9.23 9.42 2.82
N GLU A 32 -9.53 10.69 2.49
CA GLU A 32 -10.77 11.09 1.81
C GLU A 32 -10.72 10.86 0.29
N ASN A 33 -9.55 10.75 -0.33
CA ASN A 33 -9.43 10.68 -1.78
C ASN A 33 -10.22 9.50 -2.37
N PHE A 34 -9.96 8.29 -1.90
CA PHE A 34 -10.70 7.11 -2.34
C PHE A 34 -12.16 7.14 -1.91
N THR A 35 -12.42 7.58 -0.68
CA THR A 35 -13.75 7.66 -0.10
C THR A 35 -14.71 8.50 -0.95
N THR A 36 -14.21 9.62 -1.50
CA THR A 36 -15.02 10.57 -2.27
C THR A 36 -15.06 10.26 -3.77
N LYS A 37 -14.01 9.66 -4.33
CA LYS A 37 -13.86 9.54 -5.79
C LYS A 37 -14.16 8.16 -6.35
N ALA A 38 -13.91 7.08 -5.59
CA ALA A 38 -14.00 5.73 -6.13
C ALA A 38 -15.42 5.16 -6.21
N GLY A 39 -16.36 5.68 -5.41
CA GLY A 39 -17.72 5.14 -5.34
C GLY A 39 -17.79 3.68 -4.86
N ALA A 40 -16.75 3.20 -4.18
CA ALA A 40 -16.58 1.80 -3.78
C ALA A 40 -17.58 1.34 -2.72
N GLN A 41 -18.16 2.28 -1.97
CA GLN A 41 -19.07 1.98 -0.84
C GLN A 41 -20.30 1.18 -1.28
N ARG A 42 -20.84 1.45 -2.48
CA ARG A 42 -21.99 0.71 -3.01
C ARG A 42 -21.66 -0.78 -3.18
N ILE A 43 -20.55 -1.08 -3.84
CA ILE A 43 -20.12 -2.46 -4.05
C ILE A 43 -19.69 -3.12 -2.74
N ALA A 44 -19.02 -2.37 -1.85
CA ALA A 44 -18.66 -2.88 -0.54
C ALA A 44 -19.89 -3.23 0.31
N ALA A 45 -20.96 -2.43 0.23
CA ALA A 45 -22.25 -2.75 0.85
C ALA A 45 -22.87 -4.01 0.26
N GLU A 46 -22.87 -4.15 -1.07
CA GLU A 46 -23.38 -5.34 -1.77
C GLU A 46 -22.57 -6.61 -1.48
N LEU A 47 -21.27 -6.50 -1.21
CA LEU A 47 -20.39 -7.62 -0.88
C LEU A 47 -20.27 -7.90 0.62
N GLY A 48 -20.71 -6.97 1.47
CA GLY A 48 -20.55 -7.08 2.92
C GLY A 48 -19.10 -6.93 3.36
N ILE A 49 -18.37 -5.96 2.80
CA ILE A 49 -16.94 -5.72 3.05
C ILE A 49 -16.76 -4.36 3.74
N VAL A 50 -15.98 -4.34 4.82
CA VAL A 50 -15.50 -3.10 5.44
C VAL A 50 -14.37 -2.52 4.60
N LEU A 51 -14.42 -1.20 4.33
CA LEU A 51 -13.31 -0.48 3.71
C LEU A 51 -12.60 0.37 4.77
N VAL A 52 -11.28 0.27 4.82
CA VAL A 52 -10.43 1.11 5.70
C VAL A 52 -9.42 1.84 4.82
N MET A 53 -9.47 3.17 4.84
CA MET A 53 -8.66 4.06 4.03
C MET A 53 -7.80 4.95 4.95
N PRO A 54 -6.55 4.58 5.26
CA PRO A 54 -5.65 5.44 6.01
C PRO A 54 -5.13 6.60 5.17
N ASP A 55 -4.72 7.68 5.85
CA ASP A 55 -3.93 8.73 5.24
C ASP A 55 -2.59 8.16 4.73
N THR A 56 -1.99 8.83 3.76
CA THR A 56 -0.77 8.38 3.06
C THR A 56 0.52 8.73 3.78
N SER A 57 0.45 9.56 4.81
CA SER A 57 1.55 9.95 5.69
C SER A 57 1.06 10.53 7.01
N PRO A 58 1.92 10.66 8.01
CA PRO A 58 1.67 11.59 9.11
C PRO A 58 1.59 13.03 8.57
N ARG A 59 0.79 13.88 9.25
CA ARG A 59 0.62 15.30 8.90
C ARG A 59 0.65 16.19 10.13
N GLY A 60 0.90 17.49 9.90
CA GLY A 60 0.86 18.54 10.91
C GLY A 60 2.10 19.43 10.90
N GLU A 61 2.02 20.55 11.61
CA GLU A 61 3.08 21.58 11.63
C GLU A 61 4.41 21.06 12.19
N GLN A 62 4.38 20.06 13.08
CA GLN A 62 5.58 19.46 13.68
C GLN A 62 6.09 18.24 12.94
N VAL A 63 5.42 17.86 11.85
CA VAL A 63 5.82 16.74 11.00
C VAL A 63 6.68 17.26 9.86
N ALA A 64 7.84 16.64 9.65
CA ALA A 64 8.73 17.00 8.55
C ALA A 64 8.00 16.98 7.20
N ASN A 65 8.34 17.93 6.34
CA ASN A 65 7.77 18.05 5.00
C ASN A 65 8.85 18.47 4.00
N ASP A 66 8.55 18.34 2.73
CA ASP A 66 9.34 18.79 1.60
C ASP A 66 8.46 19.66 0.68
N ASP A 67 9.07 20.54 -0.11
CA ASP A 67 8.34 21.37 -1.06
C ASP A 67 7.84 20.58 -2.29
N GLY A 68 8.46 19.42 -2.56
CA GLY A 68 8.06 18.52 -3.63
C GLY A 68 6.88 17.64 -3.22
N TYR A 69 5.98 17.40 -4.17
CA TYR A 69 4.78 16.57 -3.96
C TYR A 69 5.08 15.08 -3.69
N ASP A 70 6.27 14.63 -4.00
CA ASP A 70 6.70 13.23 -4.00
C ASP A 70 7.59 12.86 -2.79
N LEU A 71 7.66 13.75 -1.78
CA LEU A 71 8.36 13.52 -0.52
C LEU A 71 7.64 14.24 0.64
N GLY A 72 7.69 13.69 1.83
CA GLY A 72 7.08 14.30 3.01
C GLY A 72 5.59 14.03 3.14
N GLN A 73 4.83 15.04 3.56
CA GLN A 73 3.39 14.90 3.84
C GLN A 73 2.62 14.58 2.55
N GLY A 74 1.90 13.47 2.55
CA GLY A 74 1.24 12.90 1.37
C GLY A 74 2.09 11.92 0.57
N ALA A 75 3.32 11.62 0.99
CA ALA A 75 4.27 10.79 0.26
C ALA A 75 5.07 9.83 1.17
N GLY A 76 4.41 9.17 2.11
CA GLY A 76 5.06 8.32 3.12
C GLY A 76 5.59 6.98 2.62
N PHE A 77 5.34 6.61 1.37
CA PHE A 77 5.77 5.35 0.73
C PHE A 77 5.51 4.08 1.56
N TYR A 78 4.68 4.17 2.57
CA TYR A 78 4.26 3.05 3.44
C TYR A 78 5.41 2.27 4.09
N LEU A 79 6.55 2.92 4.27
CA LEU A 79 7.75 2.39 4.91
C LEU A 79 7.97 2.98 6.31
N ASN A 80 9.01 2.53 7.01
CA ASN A 80 9.53 3.16 8.21
C ASN A 80 10.81 3.90 7.87
N ALA A 81 10.81 5.21 7.99
CA ALA A 81 12.01 6.02 7.78
C ALA A 81 13.05 5.78 8.89
N THR A 82 14.30 5.76 8.49
CA THR A 82 15.46 5.60 9.40
C THR A 82 16.30 6.88 9.50
N GLN A 83 16.11 7.82 8.56
CA GLN A 83 16.88 9.04 8.50
C GLN A 83 16.12 10.24 9.09
N GLN A 84 16.83 11.11 9.80
CA GLN A 84 16.27 12.38 10.27
C GLN A 84 16.11 13.36 9.09
N PRO A 85 15.08 14.21 9.12
CA PRO A 85 14.07 14.38 10.19
C PRO A 85 12.90 13.38 10.13
N TRP A 86 12.83 12.54 9.09
CA TRP A 86 11.71 11.67 8.77
C TRP A 86 11.48 10.59 9.81
N ALA A 87 12.54 9.98 10.36
CA ALA A 87 12.48 8.86 11.31
C ALA A 87 11.62 9.14 12.55
N THR A 88 11.42 10.43 12.88
CA THR A 88 10.61 10.83 14.04
C THR A 88 9.14 10.45 13.90
N HIS A 89 8.57 10.59 12.70
CA HIS A 89 7.13 10.42 12.48
C HIS A 89 6.75 9.48 11.32
N PHE A 90 7.62 9.31 10.33
CA PHE A 90 7.31 8.49 9.15
C PHE A 90 7.52 7.00 9.44
N ARG A 91 6.56 6.40 10.14
CA ARG A 91 6.53 4.98 10.51
C ARG A 91 5.26 4.32 9.96
N MET A 92 5.01 4.53 8.68
CA MET A 92 3.77 4.09 8.02
C MET A 92 3.63 2.57 7.99
N TYR A 93 4.74 1.84 7.88
CA TYR A 93 4.70 0.38 7.88
C TYR A 93 4.22 -0.17 9.23
N ASP A 94 4.80 0.29 10.35
CA ASP A 94 4.37 -0.16 11.69
C ASP A 94 2.92 0.24 11.97
N TYR A 95 2.51 1.45 11.57
CA TYR A 95 1.14 1.91 11.69
C TYR A 95 0.16 0.97 10.99
N LEU A 96 0.44 0.59 9.73
CA LEU A 96 -0.42 -0.30 8.94
C LEU A 96 -0.32 -1.77 9.35
N ARG A 97 0.84 -2.21 9.85
CA ARG A 97 1.02 -3.58 10.28
C ARG A 97 0.35 -3.86 11.62
N ASP A 98 0.47 -2.95 12.57
CA ASP A 98 0.16 -3.19 13.97
C ASP A 98 -0.94 -2.26 14.51
N GLU A 99 -0.75 -0.93 14.44
CA GLU A 99 -1.58 0.04 15.16
C GLU A 99 -3.00 0.12 14.58
N LEU A 100 -3.11 0.36 13.27
CA LEU A 100 -4.41 0.52 12.61
C LEU A 100 -5.25 -0.77 12.67
N PRO A 101 -4.73 -1.97 12.36
CA PRO A 101 -5.52 -3.19 12.48
C PRO A 101 -5.98 -3.47 13.91
N ALA A 102 -5.13 -3.24 14.91
CA ALA A 102 -5.49 -3.42 16.32
C ALA A 102 -6.61 -2.46 16.73
N LEU A 103 -6.54 -1.20 16.29
CA LEU A 103 -7.58 -0.21 16.52
C LEU A 103 -8.91 -0.63 15.87
N ILE A 104 -8.88 -1.02 14.59
CA ILE A 104 -10.07 -1.46 13.85
C ILE A 104 -10.74 -2.66 14.54
N GLN A 105 -9.98 -3.67 14.91
CA GLN A 105 -10.52 -4.86 15.62
C GLN A 105 -11.05 -4.53 17.01
N SER A 106 -10.47 -3.57 17.71
CA SER A 106 -10.94 -3.18 19.05
C SER A 106 -12.19 -2.32 19.06
N GLN A 107 -12.43 -1.54 18.00
CA GLN A 107 -13.52 -0.55 17.94
C GLN A 107 -14.70 -0.99 17.08
N PHE A 108 -14.51 -1.93 16.17
CA PHE A 108 -15.52 -2.34 15.21
C PHE A 108 -15.68 -3.86 15.20
N ASN A 109 -16.93 -4.33 15.00
CA ASN A 109 -17.21 -5.75 14.82
C ASN A 109 -16.81 -6.21 13.43
N VAL A 110 -15.56 -6.60 13.25
CA VAL A 110 -14.97 -7.07 11.98
C VAL A 110 -14.28 -8.41 12.18
N SER A 111 -14.13 -9.17 11.09
CA SER A 111 -13.38 -10.44 11.14
C SER A 111 -11.86 -10.18 11.06
N ASP A 112 -11.09 -11.22 11.35
CA ASP A 112 -9.63 -11.26 11.17
C ASP A 112 -9.22 -11.40 9.68
N ARG A 113 -10.18 -11.76 8.81
CA ARG A 113 -9.92 -11.89 7.37
C ARG A 113 -9.77 -10.53 6.73
N CYS A 114 -8.65 -10.29 6.11
CA CYS A 114 -8.42 -9.05 5.39
C CYS A 114 -7.73 -9.25 4.03
N ALA A 115 -7.96 -8.28 3.15
CA ALA A 115 -7.26 -8.10 1.89
C ALA A 115 -6.66 -6.70 1.84
N ILE A 116 -5.73 -6.47 0.92
CA ILE A 116 -5.10 -5.17 0.75
C ILE A 116 -5.14 -4.74 -0.71
N SER A 117 -5.40 -3.46 -0.92
CA SER A 117 -5.45 -2.85 -2.24
C SER A 117 -4.84 -1.45 -2.21
N GLY A 118 -4.45 -0.93 -3.36
CA GLY A 118 -3.95 0.43 -3.44
C GLY A 118 -3.66 0.88 -4.86
N HIS A 119 -3.42 2.19 -5.00
CA HIS A 119 -3.14 2.83 -6.28
C HIS A 119 -1.78 3.54 -6.23
N SER A 120 -0.97 3.41 -7.29
CA SER A 120 0.31 4.13 -7.47
C SER A 120 1.29 3.82 -6.32
N MET A 121 1.72 4.83 -5.56
CA MET A 121 2.47 4.67 -4.31
C MET A 121 1.72 3.75 -3.32
N GLY A 122 0.39 3.81 -3.28
CA GLY A 122 -0.42 2.91 -2.45
C GLY A 122 -0.45 1.47 -2.98
N GLY A 123 -0.34 1.28 -4.30
CA GLY A 123 -0.15 -0.03 -4.91
C GLY A 123 1.19 -0.65 -4.50
N HIS A 124 2.26 0.15 -4.48
CA HIS A 124 3.54 -0.21 -3.86
C HIS A 124 3.34 -0.62 -2.40
N GLY A 125 2.64 0.22 -1.62
CA GLY A 125 2.34 -0.06 -0.22
C GLY A 125 1.60 -1.39 -0.03
N ALA A 126 0.58 -1.68 -0.86
CA ALA A 126 -0.18 -2.92 -0.79
C ALA A 126 0.71 -4.15 -1.06
N LEU A 127 1.59 -4.06 -2.05
CA LEU A 127 2.53 -5.13 -2.38
C LEU A 127 3.51 -5.38 -1.23
N ILE A 128 4.20 -4.36 -0.72
CA ILE A 128 5.19 -4.56 0.35
C ILE A 128 4.54 -5.01 1.66
N MET A 129 3.34 -4.50 1.99
CA MET A 129 2.62 -4.94 3.18
C MET A 129 2.32 -6.42 3.14
N ALA A 130 1.85 -6.95 2.02
CA ALA A 130 1.53 -8.36 1.88
C ALA A 130 2.78 -9.25 1.82
N LEU A 131 3.78 -8.87 1.02
CA LEU A 131 5.02 -9.63 0.85
C LEU A 131 5.85 -9.73 2.15
N LYS A 132 5.84 -8.67 2.98
CA LYS A 132 6.54 -8.66 4.27
C LYS A 132 5.76 -9.33 5.41
N ASN A 133 4.46 -9.62 5.23
CA ASN A 133 3.62 -10.21 6.27
C ASN A 133 2.87 -11.45 5.73
N PRO A 134 3.58 -12.56 5.43
CA PRO A 134 2.96 -13.78 4.96
C PRO A 134 1.83 -14.25 5.87
N GLY A 135 0.72 -14.68 5.27
CA GLY A 135 -0.45 -15.18 5.98
C GLY A 135 -1.38 -14.10 6.57
N LYS A 136 -1.00 -12.81 6.51
CA LYS A 136 -1.86 -11.72 7.03
C LYS A 136 -2.99 -11.37 6.08
N TYR A 137 -2.70 -11.30 4.78
CA TYR A 137 -3.69 -10.91 3.76
C TYR A 137 -4.10 -12.09 2.90
N THR A 138 -5.34 -12.10 2.45
CA THR A 138 -5.90 -13.17 1.60
C THR A 138 -5.71 -12.90 0.11
N SER A 139 -5.51 -11.65 -0.28
CA SER A 139 -5.24 -11.23 -1.67
C SER A 139 -4.65 -9.83 -1.73
N ILE A 140 -4.04 -9.51 -2.88
CA ILE A 140 -3.53 -8.19 -3.23
C ILE A 140 -4.23 -7.72 -4.52
N SER A 141 -4.65 -6.45 -4.56
CA SER A 141 -5.05 -5.78 -5.81
C SER A 141 -4.34 -4.43 -5.89
N ALA A 142 -3.48 -4.23 -6.88
CA ALA A 142 -2.75 -2.98 -7.03
C ALA A 142 -3.01 -2.35 -8.41
N PHE A 143 -3.39 -1.09 -8.39
CA PHE A 143 -3.73 -0.30 -9.56
C PHE A 143 -2.60 0.66 -9.88
N ALA A 144 -2.04 0.56 -11.09
CA ALA A 144 -0.90 1.37 -11.53
C ALA A 144 0.22 1.47 -10.47
N PRO A 145 0.68 0.35 -9.87
CA PRO A 145 1.62 0.38 -8.74
C PRO A 145 3.03 0.78 -9.16
N ILE A 146 3.76 1.46 -8.27
CA ILE A 146 5.22 1.58 -8.36
C ILE A 146 5.81 0.25 -7.90
N VAL A 147 6.24 -0.62 -8.83
CA VAL A 147 6.62 -1.99 -8.48
C VAL A 147 8.09 -2.18 -8.13
N ASN A 148 8.95 -1.31 -8.62
CA ASN A 148 10.41 -1.43 -8.43
C ASN A 148 11.02 -0.09 -8.00
N PRO A 149 10.65 0.43 -6.81
CA PRO A 149 11.06 1.76 -6.36
C PRO A 149 12.58 1.93 -6.26
N CYS A 150 13.34 0.86 -6.08
CA CYS A 150 14.80 0.92 -6.08
C CYS A 150 15.43 1.39 -7.40
N ARG A 151 14.66 1.42 -8.50
CA ARG A 151 15.16 1.66 -9.86
C ARG A 151 14.33 2.69 -10.64
N VAL A 152 13.49 3.46 -9.97
CA VAL A 152 12.68 4.50 -10.58
C VAL A 152 12.81 5.81 -9.82
N PRO A 153 12.71 6.98 -10.49
CA PRO A 153 13.00 8.27 -9.89
C PRO A 153 12.25 8.59 -8.61
N TRP A 154 10.94 8.31 -8.53
CA TRP A 154 10.16 8.55 -7.30
C TRP A 154 10.67 7.70 -6.13
N GLY A 155 10.95 6.43 -6.39
CA GLY A 155 11.43 5.53 -5.36
C GLY A 155 12.86 5.86 -4.93
N GLU A 156 13.76 6.16 -5.87
CA GLU A 156 15.14 6.54 -5.54
C GLU A 156 15.17 7.81 -4.67
N LYS A 157 14.38 8.83 -5.01
CA LYS A 157 14.27 10.05 -4.20
C LYS A 157 13.75 9.77 -2.80
N ALA A 158 12.64 9.03 -2.70
CA ALA A 158 12.03 8.72 -1.41
C ALA A 158 12.91 7.84 -0.54
N PHE A 159 13.52 6.80 -1.12
CA PHE A 159 14.35 5.85 -0.36
C PHE A 159 15.68 6.47 0.08
N SER A 160 16.31 7.29 -0.77
CA SER A 160 17.48 8.08 -0.36
C SER A 160 17.15 8.97 0.85
N ALA A 161 16.03 9.70 0.80
CA ALA A 161 15.62 10.58 1.88
C ALA A 161 15.21 9.82 3.16
N TYR A 162 14.40 8.75 3.02
CA TYR A 162 13.84 8.04 4.17
C TYR A 162 14.75 6.98 4.75
N LEU A 163 15.52 6.28 3.92
CA LEU A 163 16.35 5.13 4.31
C LEU A 163 17.86 5.43 4.27
N GLY A 164 18.25 6.52 3.59
CA GLY A 164 19.65 6.90 3.39
C GLY A 164 20.26 6.32 2.11
N GLU A 165 21.53 6.61 1.88
CA GLU A 165 22.24 6.29 0.64
C GLU A 165 22.67 4.83 0.51
N ASP A 166 22.57 4.04 1.58
CA ASP A 166 22.88 2.60 1.53
C ASP A 166 21.75 1.84 0.81
N LYS A 167 21.91 1.66 -0.50
CA LYS A 167 20.94 0.95 -1.34
C LYS A 167 20.68 -0.50 -0.91
N SER A 168 21.55 -1.12 -0.10
CA SER A 168 21.29 -2.45 0.41
C SER A 168 20.07 -2.51 1.35
N GLN A 169 19.73 -1.40 1.98
CA GLN A 169 18.55 -1.26 2.85
C GLN A 169 17.24 -1.12 2.06
N TRP A 170 17.32 -0.73 0.78
CA TRP A 170 16.16 -0.46 -0.05
C TRP A 170 15.42 -1.72 -0.50
N ALA A 171 16.17 -2.81 -0.73
CA ALA A 171 15.60 -4.09 -1.16
C ALA A 171 14.50 -4.63 -0.23
N ALA A 172 14.58 -4.32 1.06
CA ALA A 172 13.56 -4.66 2.05
C ALA A 172 12.21 -3.92 1.85
N TRP A 173 12.17 -2.96 0.95
CA TRP A 173 11.01 -2.12 0.64
C TRP A 173 10.64 -2.12 -0.85
N ASP A 174 11.24 -3.01 -1.63
CA ASP A 174 10.98 -3.17 -3.07
C ASP A 174 10.18 -4.45 -3.32
N SER A 175 9.05 -4.34 -4.03
CA SER A 175 8.18 -5.50 -4.22
C SER A 175 8.77 -6.58 -5.13
N CYS A 176 9.63 -6.22 -6.08
CA CYS A 176 10.33 -7.18 -6.92
C CYS A 176 11.37 -7.97 -6.09
N GLU A 177 12.18 -7.27 -5.31
CA GLU A 177 13.18 -7.90 -4.44
C GLU A 177 12.53 -8.78 -3.35
N LEU A 178 11.44 -8.29 -2.74
CA LEU A 178 10.68 -9.05 -1.75
C LEU A 178 10.03 -10.30 -2.36
N MET A 179 9.50 -10.21 -3.57
CA MET A 179 8.89 -11.35 -4.27
C MET A 179 9.94 -12.40 -4.63
N LEU A 180 11.14 -11.98 -5.07
CA LEU A 180 12.27 -12.90 -5.31
C LEU A 180 12.72 -13.61 -4.04
N ALA A 181 12.63 -12.97 -2.89
CA ALA A 181 13.01 -13.54 -1.61
C ALA A 181 11.89 -14.38 -0.93
N SER A 182 10.66 -14.32 -1.46
CA SER A 182 9.49 -14.99 -0.87
C SER A 182 9.51 -16.50 -1.11
N LYS A 183 8.86 -17.26 -0.23
CA LYS A 183 8.67 -18.69 -0.40
C LYS A 183 7.39 -18.96 -1.20
N PRO A 184 7.33 -20.00 -2.03
CA PRO A 184 6.11 -20.36 -2.77
C PRO A 184 4.87 -20.57 -1.88
N ALA A 185 5.06 -21.02 -0.64
CA ALA A 185 3.99 -21.23 0.33
C ALA A 185 3.36 -19.92 0.84
N ASP A 186 4.05 -18.79 0.69
CA ASP A 186 3.58 -17.47 1.12
C ASP A 186 2.78 -16.74 0.03
N ALA A 187 2.73 -17.33 -1.17
CA ALA A 187 2.13 -16.72 -2.35
C ALA A 187 0.59 -16.66 -2.23
N ILE A 188 0.05 -15.48 -2.51
CA ILE A 188 -1.39 -15.21 -2.50
C ILE A 188 -1.86 -14.61 -3.82
N PRO A 189 -3.14 -14.78 -4.20
CA PRO A 189 -3.70 -14.20 -5.41
C PRO A 189 -3.41 -12.71 -5.50
N THR A 190 -2.79 -12.29 -6.61
CA THR A 190 -2.37 -10.90 -6.85
C THR A 190 -2.90 -10.41 -8.18
N LEU A 191 -3.62 -9.29 -8.16
CA LEU A 191 -4.08 -8.57 -9.36
C LEU A 191 -3.30 -7.27 -9.50
N ILE A 192 -2.71 -7.06 -10.66
CA ILE A 192 -2.18 -5.77 -11.10
C ILE A 192 -3.02 -5.27 -12.26
N ASP A 193 -3.50 -4.05 -12.16
CA ASP A 193 -4.32 -3.39 -13.18
C ASP A 193 -3.66 -2.09 -13.61
N GLN A 194 -3.37 -1.92 -14.91
CA GLN A 194 -2.55 -0.84 -15.43
C GLN A 194 -3.13 -0.27 -16.73
N GLY A 195 -3.27 1.05 -16.80
CA GLY A 195 -3.60 1.75 -18.04
C GLY A 195 -2.42 1.78 -19.03
N ASP A 196 -2.65 1.48 -20.30
CA ASP A 196 -1.61 1.49 -21.35
C ASP A 196 -1.16 2.90 -21.74
N SER A 197 -2.04 3.88 -21.53
CA SER A 197 -1.80 5.29 -21.83
C SER A 197 -1.35 6.11 -20.61
N ASP A 198 -0.97 5.44 -19.50
CA ASP A 198 -0.48 6.10 -18.30
C ASP A 198 0.88 6.76 -18.57
N GLN A 199 0.95 8.08 -18.37
CA GLN A 199 2.17 8.85 -18.61
C GLN A 199 3.37 8.43 -17.75
N PHE A 200 3.13 7.75 -16.63
CA PHE A 200 4.16 7.25 -15.70
C PHE A 200 4.54 5.79 -15.94
N LEU A 201 3.90 5.12 -16.91
CA LEU A 201 4.06 3.69 -17.18
C LEU A 201 5.53 3.28 -17.35
N ALA A 202 6.26 3.99 -18.19
CA ALA A 202 7.64 3.64 -18.56
C ALA A 202 8.65 4.03 -17.46
N ASP A 203 8.50 5.22 -16.88
CA ASP A 203 9.57 5.81 -16.06
C ASP A 203 9.40 5.51 -14.57
N GLN A 204 8.17 5.23 -14.10
CA GLN A 204 7.87 5.12 -12.67
C GLN A 204 7.20 3.80 -12.27
N LEU A 205 6.29 3.25 -13.09
CA LEU A 205 5.43 2.15 -12.69
C LEU A 205 5.98 0.78 -13.08
N GLN A 206 6.40 0.61 -14.31
CA GLN A 206 7.10 -0.56 -14.86
C GLN A 206 6.47 -1.93 -14.53
N PRO A 207 5.16 -2.15 -14.69
CA PRO A 207 4.47 -3.38 -14.24
C PRO A 207 5.03 -4.67 -14.85
N ALA A 208 5.64 -4.58 -16.03
CA ALA A 208 6.28 -5.72 -16.70
C ALA A 208 7.46 -6.31 -15.88
N VAL A 209 8.16 -5.48 -15.09
CA VAL A 209 9.24 -5.96 -14.23
C VAL A 209 8.69 -6.88 -13.14
N LEU A 210 7.60 -6.50 -12.50
CA LEU A 210 6.94 -7.34 -11.50
C LEU A 210 6.33 -8.60 -12.13
N ALA A 211 5.76 -8.49 -13.34
CA ALA A 211 5.22 -9.64 -14.06
C ALA A 211 6.28 -10.69 -14.36
N GLU A 212 7.46 -10.26 -14.79
CA GLU A 212 8.59 -11.17 -15.00
C GLU A 212 9.06 -11.79 -13.68
N THR A 213 9.14 -11.00 -12.61
CA THR A 213 9.48 -11.49 -11.27
C THR A 213 8.48 -12.56 -10.79
N ALA A 214 7.19 -12.29 -10.97
CA ALA A 214 6.13 -13.23 -10.61
C ALA A 214 6.23 -14.55 -11.39
N ARG A 215 6.58 -14.47 -12.69
CA ARG A 215 6.83 -15.66 -13.53
C ARG A 215 8.01 -16.48 -13.03
N GLN A 216 9.11 -15.82 -12.64
CA GLN A 216 10.31 -16.49 -12.12
C GLN A 216 10.07 -17.20 -10.79
N THR A 217 9.22 -16.62 -9.94
CA THR A 217 8.91 -17.15 -8.61
C THR A 217 7.67 -18.03 -8.58
N ALA A 218 6.98 -18.22 -9.72
CA ALA A 218 5.67 -18.86 -9.81
C ALA A 218 4.60 -18.23 -8.89
N TRP A 219 4.70 -16.92 -8.66
CA TRP A 219 3.71 -16.17 -7.88
C TRP A 219 2.38 -16.06 -8.64
N PRO A 220 1.22 -16.37 -8.01
CA PRO A 220 -0.08 -16.34 -8.69
C PRO A 220 -0.54 -14.90 -8.95
N MET A 221 -0.02 -14.30 -10.01
CA MET A 221 -0.30 -12.92 -10.38
C MET A 221 -1.01 -12.83 -11.73
N THR A 222 -2.00 -11.97 -11.82
CA THR A 222 -2.64 -11.53 -13.05
C THR A 222 -2.28 -10.07 -13.29
N LEU A 223 -1.63 -9.78 -14.42
CA LEU A 223 -1.44 -8.42 -14.93
C LEU A 223 -2.47 -8.15 -16.02
N ARG A 224 -3.28 -7.10 -15.86
CA ARG A 224 -4.18 -6.58 -16.89
C ARG A 224 -3.67 -5.23 -17.36
N ILE A 225 -3.56 -5.08 -18.67
CA ILE A 225 -3.26 -3.80 -19.33
C ILE A 225 -4.55 -3.36 -20.03
N GLN A 226 -4.99 -2.12 -19.82
CA GLN A 226 -6.28 -1.59 -20.33
C GLN A 226 -6.09 -0.26 -21.02
#